data_9f349660c704799995bf524427c3a855
#
_entry.id   9f349660c704799995bf524427c3a855
#
_cell.length_a   1.000
_cell.length_b   1.000
_cell.length_c   1.000
_cell.angle_alpha   90.00
_cell.angle_beta   90.00
_cell.angle_gamma   90.00
#
_symmetry.space_group_name_H-M   'P 1'
#
loop_
_entity.id
_entity.type
_entity.pdbx_description
1 polymer ?
#
loop_
_entity_poly.entity_id
_entity_poly.type
_entity_poly.pdbx_seq_one_letter_code
_entity_poly.pdbx_strand_id
1 'polypeptide(L)'
;MFGRATKEQIDELLLTSYSAWDEFVSHIWASLLSNCNLPRDGVFVEIAPGTSSKIAQALKKINFKGQIYIIEPYEKALKLILDKYQEILPDAIVHPVNHLLNDCFKQLPKSVDCIISHHPLDDMIMAMDGNPQLFEKLFSWVSQNKLEVHQNFTLHWQQLSEQPERLHAIERKVINQWLNLIKETDPGWLMISQYPSLVLETGCTKALNQCAQNLLQKLKSHLQHSLIEEKIVQNILNEYPNYNFDLLGNEVLNSKNWLIYCKQ
;
A
#
# COMPACT_ATOMS: atom_id res chain seq x y z
N MET A 1 -22.63 -10.47 20.80
CA MET A 1 -21.51 -11.38 21.13
C MET A 1 -21.11 -12.04 19.83
N PHE A 2 -20.17 -11.47 19.09
CA PHE A 2 -19.64 -12.06 17.85
C PHE A 2 -18.62 -13.13 18.25
N GLY A 3 -18.89 -14.40 17.91
CA GLY A 3 -17.97 -15.49 18.18
C GLY A 3 -16.64 -15.24 17.45
N ARG A 4 -15.51 -15.45 18.15
CA ARG A 4 -14.19 -15.42 17.53
C ARG A 4 -14.13 -16.53 16.48
N ALA A 5 -13.86 -16.16 15.21
CA ALA A 5 -13.61 -17.14 14.17
C ALA A 5 -12.46 -18.06 14.60
N THR A 6 -12.59 -19.36 14.37
CA THR A 6 -11.52 -20.31 14.63
C THR A 6 -10.37 -20.11 13.63
N LYS A 7 -9.17 -20.57 13.99
CA LYS A 7 -8.00 -20.48 13.10
C LYS A 7 -8.28 -21.13 11.74
N GLU A 8 -8.99 -22.25 11.71
CA GLU A 8 -9.38 -22.98 10.49
C GLU A 8 -10.34 -22.16 9.62
N GLN A 9 -11.31 -21.46 10.24
CA GLN A 9 -12.22 -20.57 9.51
C GLN A 9 -11.47 -19.36 8.93
N ILE A 10 -10.46 -18.85 9.62
CA ILE A 10 -9.59 -17.76 9.13
C ILE A 10 -8.72 -18.27 7.97
N ASP A 11 -8.11 -19.45 8.10
CA ASP A 11 -7.24 -20.03 7.08
C ASP A 11 -8.05 -20.40 5.81
N GLU A 12 -9.27 -20.90 5.93
CA GLU A 12 -10.17 -21.21 4.82
C GLU A 12 -10.68 -19.92 4.12
N LEU A 13 -11.03 -18.90 4.89
CA LEU A 13 -11.37 -17.56 4.37
C LEU A 13 -10.19 -16.94 3.62
N LEU A 14 -8.98 -17.05 4.15
CA LEU A 14 -7.77 -16.52 3.55
C LEU A 14 -7.45 -17.21 2.21
N LEU A 15 -7.56 -18.53 2.12
CA LEU A 15 -7.24 -19.28 0.89
C LEU A 15 -8.25 -19.07 -0.25
N THR A 16 -9.53 -18.93 0.05
CA THR A 16 -10.59 -18.72 -0.97
C THR A 16 -10.85 -17.25 -1.28
N SER A 17 -10.51 -16.33 -0.38
CA SER A 17 -10.85 -14.91 -0.49
C SER A 17 -9.73 -14.04 -1.08
N TYR A 18 -8.46 -14.48 -1.09
CA TYR A 18 -7.36 -13.64 -1.58
C TYR A 18 -7.54 -13.23 -3.04
N SER A 19 -7.91 -14.14 -3.93
CA SER A 19 -8.08 -13.79 -5.34
C SER A 19 -9.32 -12.90 -5.57
N ALA A 20 -10.42 -13.15 -4.84
CA ALA A 20 -11.62 -12.33 -4.91
C ALA A 20 -11.41 -10.94 -4.30
N TRP A 21 -10.68 -10.86 -3.18
CA TRP A 21 -10.30 -9.60 -2.57
C TRP A 21 -9.36 -8.79 -3.47
N ASP A 22 -8.34 -9.41 -4.05
CA ASP A 22 -7.41 -8.75 -4.96
C ASP A 22 -8.13 -8.25 -6.20
N GLU A 23 -9.07 -9.03 -6.74
CA GLU A 23 -9.91 -8.63 -7.86
C GLU A 23 -10.79 -7.43 -7.50
N PHE A 24 -11.48 -7.45 -6.36
CA PHE A 24 -12.31 -6.36 -5.88
C PHE A 24 -11.51 -5.07 -5.71
N VAL A 25 -10.38 -5.11 -5.00
CA VAL A 25 -9.53 -3.94 -4.78
C VAL A 25 -8.92 -3.43 -6.09
N SER A 26 -8.58 -4.32 -7.02
CA SER A 26 -8.07 -3.92 -8.33
C SER A 26 -9.11 -3.19 -9.18
N HIS A 27 -10.39 -3.52 -9.05
CA HIS A 27 -11.49 -2.77 -9.68
C HIS A 27 -11.63 -1.36 -9.11
N ILE A 28 -11.54 -1.21 -7.78
CA ILE A 28 -11.57 0.11 -7.12
C ILE A 28 -10.43 0.98 -7.64
N TRP A 29 -9.20 0.45 -7.64
CA TRP A 29 -8.04 1.14 -8.16
C TRP A 29 -8.20 1.54 -9.64
N ALA A 30 -8.70 0.63 -10.48
CA ALA A 30 -8.94 0.90 -11.88
C ALA A 30 -9.95 2.04 -12.09
N SER A 31 -11.01 2.08 -11.28
CA SER A 31 -12.00 3.17 -11.32
C SER A 31 -11.38 4.50 -10.92
N LEU A 32 -10.65 4.54 -9.79
CA LEU A 32 -9.99 5.76 -9.36
C LEU A 32 -8.99 6.27 -10.42
N LEU A 33 -8.15 5.40 -10.98
CA LEU A 33 -7.20 5.73 -12.03
C LEU A 33 -7.89 6.24 -13.30
N SER A 34 -9.00 5.62 -13.71
CA SER A 34 -9.77 6.04 -14.89
C SER A 34 -10.36 7.44 -14.73
N ASN A 35 -10.73 7.83 -13.50
CA ASN A 35 -11.26 9.17 -13.20
C ASN A 35 -10.18 10.26 -13.15
N CYS A 36 -8.89 9.87 -13.12
CA CYS A 36 -7.77 10.83 -13.07
C CYS A 36 -7.22 11.22 -14.44
N ASN A 37 -7.82 10.75 -15.53
CA ASN A 37 -7.40 11.08 -16.90
C ASN A 37 -5.91 10.82 -17.18
N LEU A 38 -5.36 9.75 -16.59
CA LEU A 38 -3.96 9.39 -16.68
C LEU A 38 -3.57 8.86 -18.07
N PRO A 39 -2.37 9.19 -18.59
CA PRO A 39 -1.91 8.69 -19.87
C PRO A 39 -1.68 7.17 -19.80
N ARG A 40 -2.13 6.45 -20.83
CA ARG A 40 -1.95 4.99 -20.90
C ARG A 40 -0.50 4.57 -21.15
N ASP A 41 0.29 5.43 -21.71
CA ASP A 41 1.72 5.31 -22.01
C ASP A 41 2.61 6.15 -21.07
N GLY A 42 2.03 6.58 -19.94
CA GLY A 42 2.67 7.42 -18.96
C GLY A 42 3.77 6.72 -18.15
N VAL A 43 4.38 7.50 -17.24
CA VAL A 43 5.42 7.04 -16.32
C VAL A 43 4.85 6.97 -14.92
N PHE A 44 4.78 5.76 -14.37
CA PHE A 44 4.22 5.49 -13.05
C PHE A 44 5.30 5.02 -12.08
N VAL A 45 5.07 5.25 -10.80
CA VAL A 45 5.92 4.72 -9.71
C VAL A 45 5.02 4.02 -8.71
N GLU A 46 5.28 2.76 -8.42
CA GLU A 46 4.62 2.03 -7.34
C GLU A 46 5.58 1.87 -6.16
N ILE A 47 5.08 2.20 -4.96
CA ILE A 47 5.86 2.16 -3.72
C ILE A 47 5.39 1.00 -2.85
N ALA A 48 6.35 0.16 -2.43
CA ALA A 48 6.15 -0.92 -1.48
C ALA A 48 4.98 -1.87 -1.83
N PRO A 49 4.94 -2.45 -3.05
CA PRO A 49 3.88 -3.41 -3.41
C PRO A 49 3.94 -4.70 -2.61
N GLY A 50 5.06 -5.02 -1.99
CA GLY A 50 5.31 -6.32 -1.42
C GLY A 50 5.18 -7.41 -2.48
N THR A 51 4.25 -8.36 -2.28
CA THR A 51 3.93 -9.41 -3.25
C THR A 51 2.55 -9.25 -3.90
N SER A 52 1.88 -8.10 -3.67
CA SER A 52 0.52 -7.84 -4.13
C SER A 52 0.49 -7.33 -5.56
N SER A 53 -0.31 -7.95 -6.43
CA SER A 53 -0.48 -7.55 -7.84
C SER A 53 -1.74 -6.69 -8.09
N LYS A 54 -2.38 -6.15 -7.06
CA LYS A 54 -3.63 -5.37 -7.17
C LYS A 54 -3.49 -4.18 -8.13
N ILE A 55 -2.36 -3.47 -8.03
CA ILE A 55 -2.08 -2.33 -8.91
C ILE A 55 -1.82 -2.80 -10.34
N ALA A 56 -1.02 -3.87 -10.55
CA ALA A 56 -0.83 -4.43 -11.89
C ALA A 56 -2.15 -4.82 -12.55
N GLN A 57 -3.05 -5.48 -11.81
CA GLN A 57 -4.38 -5.85 -12.27
C GLN A 57 -5.24 -4.61 -12.59
N ALA A 58 -5.18 -3.57 -11.77
CA ALA A 58 -5.88 -2.31 -12.02
C ALA A 58 -5.36 -1.62 -13.30
N LEU A 59 -4.05 -1.56 -13.48
CA LEU A 59 -3.40 -1.01 -14.67
C LEU A 59 -3.77 -1.78 -15.94
N LYS A 60 -3.88 -3.10 -15.86
CA LYS A 60 -4.38 -3.94 -16.98
C LYS A 60 -5.80 -3.55 -17.37
N LYS A 61 -6.70 -3.32 -16.39
CA LYS A 61 -8.10 -2.95 -16.62
C LYS A 61 -8.24 -1.60 -17.36
N ILE A 62 -7.28 -0.68 -17.18
CA ILE A 62 -7.26 0.60 -17.89
C ILE A 62 -6.40 0.58 -19.16
N ASN A 63 -5.92 -0.60 -19.58
CA ASN A 63 -5.05 -0.79 -20.74
C ASN A 63 -3.75 0.04 -20.71
N PHE A 64 -3.10 0.06 -19.55
CA PHE A 64 -1.81 0.73 -19.37
C PHE A 64 -0.71 0.00 -20.16
N LYS A 65 0.15 0.77 -20.87
CA LYS A 65 1.27 0.29 -21.71
C LYS A 65 2.55 1.10 -21.51
N GLY A 66 2.55 1.98 -20.50
CA GLY A 66 3.66 2.88 -20.23
C GLY A 66 4.82 2.23 -19.48
N GLN A 67 5.52 3.05 -18.70
CA GLN A 67 6.62 2.64 -17.86
C GLN A 67 6.19 2.64 -16.41
N ILE A 68 6.59 1.62 -15.65
CA ILE A 68 6.35 1.57 -14.20
C ILE A 68 7.64 1.23 -13.45
N TYR A 69 7.97 2.09 -12.50
CA TYR A 69 9.07 1.90 -11.55
C TYR A 69 8.52 1.27 -10.28
N ILE A 70 9.02 0.08 -9.91
CA ILE A 70 8.58 -0.65 -8.72
C ILE A 70 9.65 -0.53 -7.65
N ILE A 71 9.34 0.21 -6.59
CA ILE A 71 10.23 0.41 -5.44
C ILE A 71 9.87 -0.59 -4.35
N GLU A 72 10.72 -1.61 -4.21
CA GLU A 72 10.58 -2.65 -3.19
C GLU A 72 11.98 -3.01 -2.64
N PRO A 73 12.27 -2.71 -1.36
CA PRO A 73 13.59 -2.95 -0.79
C PRO A 73 13.92 -4.43 -0.57
N TYR A 74 12.91 -5.30 -0.53
CA TYR A 74 13.12 -6.73 -0.29
C TYR A 74 13.27 -7.49 -1.60
N GLU A 75 14.48 -7.98 -1.88
CA GLU A 75 14.82 -8.62 -3.15
C GLU A 75 13.86 -9.77 -3.52
N LYS A 76 13.48 -10.60 -2.54
CA LYS A 76 12.56 -11.73 -2.78
C LYS A 76 11.15 -11.24 -3.15
N ALA A 77 10.64 -10.21 -2.46
CA ALA A 77 9.35 -9.63 -2.78
C ALA A 77 9.40 -8.95 -4.15
N LEU A 78 10.46 -8.17 -4.41
CA LEU A 78 10.68 -7.54 -5.70
C LEU A 78 10.67 -8.55 -6.85
N LYS A 79 11.40 -9.65 -6.73
CA LYS A 79 11.42 -10.70 -7.75
C LYS A 79 10.02 -11.27 -8.03
N LEU A 80 9.29 -11.63 -6.96
CA LEU A 80 7.94 -12.19 -7.10
C LEU A 80 6.96 -11.21 -7.73
N ILE A 81 7.04 -9.92 -7.37
CA ILE A 81 6.14 -8.92 -7.94
C ILE A 81 6.49 -8.62 -9.41
N LEU A 82 7.77 -8.61 -9.77
CA LEU A 82 8.19 -8.41 -11.16
C LEU A 82 7.67 -9.51 -12.07
N ASP A 83 7.77 -10.79 -11.65
CA ASP A 83 7.22 -11.92 -12.41
C ASP A 83 5.72 -11.72 -12.68
N LYS A 84 4.96 -11.31 -11.65
CA LYS A 84 3.53 -11.00 -11.78
C LYS A 84 3.26 -9.82 -12.74
N TYR A 85 4.06 -8.75 -12.63
CA TYR A 85 3.91 -7.59 -13.52
C TYR A 85 4.16 -7.95 -14.98
N GLN A 86 5.18 -8.75 -15.27
CA GLN A 86 5.47 -9.21 -16.63
C GLN A 86 4.35 -10.09 -17.21
N GLU A 87 3.74 -10.95 -16.38
CA GLU A 87 2.59 -11.76 -16.79
C GLU A 87 1.32 -10.92 -17.03
N ILE A 88 1.04 -9.98 -16.13
CA ILE A 88 -0.21 -9.19 -16.14
C ILE A 88 -0.18 -8.06 -17.17
N LEU A 89 0.98 -7.40 -17.33
CA LEU A 89 1.21 -6.23 -18.18
C LEU A 89 2.34 -6.47 -19.19
N PRO A 90 2.19 -7.41 -20.13
CA PRO A 90 3.27 -7.78 -21.06
C PRO A 90 3.69 -6.63 -22.01
N ASP A 91 2.82 -5.63 -22.20
CA ASP A 91 3.07 -4.46 -23.06
C ASP A 91 3.72 -3.29 -22.31
N ALA A 92 3.82 -3.34 -20.97
CA ALA A 92 4.42 -2.29 -20.16
C ALA A 92 5.92 -2.53 -19.92
N ILE A 93 6.67 -1.44 -19.72
CA ILE A 93 8.09 -1.51 -19.35
C ILE A 93 8.20 -1.42 -17.84
N VAL A 94 8.68 -2.48 -17.19
CA VAL A 94 8.80 -2.56 -15.73
C VAL A 94 10.25 -2.33 -15.32
N HIS A 95 10.49 -1.33 -14.48
CA HIS A 95 11.79 -0.95 -13.94
C HIS A 95 11.88 -1.33 -12.44
N PRO A 96 12.68 -2.34 -12.07
CA PRO A 96 12.88 -2.68 -10.66
C PRO A 96 13.79 -1.68 -9.96
N VAL A 97 13.41 -1.28 -8.75
CA VAL A 97 14.20 -0.41 -7.87
C VAL A 97 14.31 -1.07 -6.49
N ASN A 98 15.41 -1.80 -6.28
CA ASN A 98 15.65 -2.54 -5.03
C ASN A 98 16.35 -1.65 -3.99
N HIS A 99 15.65 -0.62 -3.54
CA HIS A 99 16.15 0.33 -2.54
C HIS A 99 15.05 0.79 -1.60
N LEU A 100 15.45 1.26 -0.42
CA LEU A 100 14.57 2.05 0.42
C LEU A 100 14.21 3.37 -0.28
N LEU A 101 13.06 3.92 0.03
CA LEU A 101 12.53 5.10 -0.65
C LEU A 101 13.52 6.30 -0.63
N ASN A 102 14.31 6.49 0.45
CA ASN A 102 15.29 7.55 0.53
C ASN A 102 16.47 7.41 -0.44
N ASP A 103 16.78 6.18 -0.85
CA ASP A 103 17.99 5.88 -1.60
C ASP A 103 17.72 5.72 -3.10
N CYS A 104 16.44 5.75 -3.49
CA CYS A 104 16.02 5.47 -4.85
C CYS A 104 15.86 6.70 -5.75
N PHE A 105 15.81 7.92 -5.22
CA PHE A 105 15.46 9.14 -5.97
C PHE A 105 16.30 9.37 -7.24
N LYS A 106 17.57 8.98 -7.22
CA LYS A 106 18.47 9.11 -8.39
C LYS A 106 18.13 8.13 -9.52
N GLN A 107 17.36 7.09 -9.22
CA GLN A 107 16.95 6.07 -10.19
C GLN A 107 15.56 6.36 -10.77
N LEU A 108 14.86 7.33 -10.19
CA LEU A 108 13.52 7.71 -10.63
C LEU A 108 13.59 8.86 -11.65
N PRO A 109 12.62 8.92 -12.58
CA PRO A 109 12.43 10.09 -13.43
C PRO A 109 12.14 11.35 -12.60
N LYS A 110 12.58 12.50 -13.09
CA LYS A 110 12.31 13.80 -12.45
C LYS A 110 10.86 14.28 -12.61
N SER A 111 10.11 13.66 -13.49
CA SER A 111 8.71 13.91 -13.68
C SER A 111 8.02 12.58 -13.91
N VAL A 112 6.96 12.32 -13.15
CA VAL A 112 6.14 11.11 -13.27
C VAL A 112 4.66 11.50 -13.36
N ASP A 113 3.88 10.73 -14.11
CA ASP A 113 2.45 11.01 -14.25
C ASP A 113 1.69 10.61 -12.98
N CYS A 114 2.09 9.50 -12.36
CA CYS A 114 1.41 9.03 -11.16
C CYS A 114 2.35 8.24 -10.22
N ILE A 115 2.24 8.55 -8.92
CA ILE A 115 2.76 7.71 -7.84
C ILE A 115 1.60 6.97 -7.20
N ILE A 116 1.73 5.65 -7.06
CA ILE A 116 0.71 4.78 -6.50
C ILE A 116 1.28 3.97 -5.36
N SER A 117 0.52 3.79 -4.30
CA SER A 117 0.89 2.87 -3.24
C SER A 117 -0.34 2.29 -2.54
N HIS A 118 -0.35 0.97 -2.41
CA HIS A 118 -1.44 0.25 -1.79
C HIS A 118 -1.00 -0.27 -0.41
N HIS A 119 -1.53 0.36 0.64
CA HIS A 119 -1.33 -0.06 2.03
C HIS A 119 0.13 -0.02 2.52
N PRO A 120 0.90 1.08 2.30
CA PRO A 120 2.33 1.08 2.59
C PRO A 120 2.72 1.52 4.00
N LEU A 121 1.85 2.26 4.73
CA LEU A 121 2.31 3.08 5.85
C LEU A 121 2.64 2.28 7.11
N ASP A 122 1.95 1.19 7.39
CA ASP A 122 2.26 0.26 8.47
C ASP A 122 3.58 -0.47 8.21
N ASP A 123 3.80 -0.95 6.98
CA ASP A 123 5.05 -1.56 6.58
C ASP A 123 6.22 -0.56 6.64
N MET A 124 6.02 0.68 6.20
CA MET A 124 7.05 1.72 6.27
C MET A 124 7.42 2.10 7.71
N ILE A 125 6.45 2.16 8.64
CA ILE A 125 6.74 2.37 10.08
C ILE A 125 7.68 1.29 10.58
N MET A 126 7.37 0.04 10.28
CA MET A 126 8.14 -1.11 10.73
C MET A 126 9.52 -1.18 10.05
N ALA A 127 9.60 -0.90 8.75
CA ALA A 127 10.84 -0.89 7.98
C ALA A 127 11.81 0.20 8.48
N MET A 128 11.29 1.38 8.83
CA MET A 128 12.09 2.51 9.30
C MET A 128 12.69 2.32 10.70
N ASP A 129 12.19 1.36 11.46
CA ASP A 129 12.77 1.02 12.78
C ASP A 129 14.08 0.22 12.67
N GLY A 130 14.50 -0.13 11.46
CA GLY A 130 15.85 -0.62 11.19
C GLY A 130 16.07 -2.10 11.42
N ASN A 131 15.02 -2.93 11.33
CA ASN A 131 15.14 -4.38 11.35
C ASN A 131 14.75 -5.03 10.00
N PRO A 132 15.60 -4.91 8.96
CA PRO A 132 15.29 -5.49 7.64
C PRO A 132 15.10 -7.01 7.68
N GLN A 133 15.79 -7.73 8.60
CA GLN A 133 15.65 -9.17 8.75
C GLN A 133 14.25 -9.58 9.23
N LEU A 134 13.57 -8.73 9.99
CA LEU A 134 12.20 -8.97 10.40
C LEU A 134 11.26 -9.03 9.20
N PHE A 135 11.44 -8.12 8.24
CA PHE A 135 10.63 -8.08 7.03
C PHE A 135 10.91 -9.24 6.08
N GLU A 136 12.18 -9.63 5.90
CA GLU A 136 12.49 -10.83 5.11
C GLU A 136 11.82 -12.09 5.71
N LYS A 137 11.78 -12.18 7.04
CA LYS A 137 11.08 -13.27 7.74
C LYS A 137 9.55 -13.13 7.57
N LEU A 138 8.99 -11.90 7.59
CA LEU A 138 7.56 -11.66 7.43
C LEU A 138 7.08 -12.12 6.04
N PHE A 139 7.81 -11.79 4.99
CA PHE A 139 7.50 -12.27 3.64
C PHE A 139 7.64 -13.80 3.54
N SER A 140 8.61 -14.40 4.21
CA SER A 140 8.73 -15.87 4.27
C SER A 140 7.59 -16.51 5.08
N TRP A 141 7.01 -15.79 6.04
CA TRP A 141 5.88 -16.25 6.83
C TRP A 141 4.57 -16.22 6.04
N VAL A 142 4.28 -15.15 5.31
CA VAL A 142 3.09 -15.07 4.43
C VAL A 142 3.08 -16.21 3.43
N SER A 143 4.27 -16.64 2.95
CA SER A 143 4.40 -17.78 2.03
C SER A 143 4.41 -19.16 2.73
N GLN A 144 4.70 -19.25 4.02
CA GLN A 144 4.93 -20.51 4.76
C GLN A 144 4.05 -20.67 6.01
N ASN A 145 3.18 -19.70 6.32
CA ASN A 145 2.26 -19.72 7.47
C ASN A 145 2.95 -19.97 8.83
N LYS A 146 4.09 -19.31 9.09
CA LYS A 146 4.90 -19.51 10.31
C LYS A 146 4.45 -18.59 11.45
N LEU A 147 3.76 -19.16 12.44
CA LEU A 147 3.29 -18.48 13.65
C LEU A 147 4.41 -17.72 14.41
N GLU A 148 5.63 -18.25 14.43
CA GLU A 148 6.79 -17.65 15.10
C GLU A 148 7.12 -16.25 14.57
N VAL A 149 7.01 -16.04 13.27
CA VAL A 149 7.31 -14.73 12.65
C VAL A 149 6.25 -13.70 13.01
N HIS A 150 5.00 -14.12 13.07
CA HIS A 150 3.92 -13.25 13.54
C HIS A 150 4.13 -12.82 15.00
N GLN A 151 4.55 -13.73 15.86
CA GLN A 151 4.87 -13.42 17.26
C GLN A 151 6.03 -12.43 17.37
N ASN A 152 7.10 -12.62 16.59
CA ASN A 152 8.25 -11.72 16.56
C ASN A 152 7.87 -10.32 16.03
N PHE A 153 7.01 -10.25 15.02
CA PHE A 153 6.49 -8.98 14.51
C PHE A 153 5.65 -8.26 15.57
N THR A 154 4.74 -8.97 16.23
CA THR A 154 3.90 -8.45 17.29
C THR A 154 4.74 -7.95 18.47
N LEU A 155 5.75 -8.71 18.89
CA LEU A 155 6.66 -8.32 19.97
C LEU A 155 7.47 -7.08 19.59
N HIS A 156 7.99 -7.02 18.38
CA HIS A 156 8.74 -5.85 17.90
C HIS A 156 7.87 -4.59 17.87
N TRP A 157 6.65 -4.69 17.35
CA TRP A 157 5.70 -3.59 17.38
C TRP A 157 5.36 -3.16 18.82
N GLN A 158 5.14 -4.11 19.72
CA GLN A 158 4.87 -3.83 21.13
C GLN A 158 6.01 -3.03 21.76
N GLN A 159 7.25 -3.46 21.57
CA GLN A 159 8.44 -2.75 22.05
C GLN A 159 8.56 -1.33 21.47
N LEU A 160 8.25 -1.16 20.19
CA LEU A 160 8.26 0.15 19.54
C LEU A 160 7.14 1.06 20.08
N SER A 161 5.94 0.53 20.29
CA SER A 161 4.79 1.29 20.79
C SER A 161 4.98 1.79 22.24
N GLU A 162 5.85 1.13 23.01
CA GLU A 162 6.25 1.55 24.36
C GLU A 162 7.30 2.69 24.36
N GLN A 163 7.81 3.08 23.17
CA GLN A 163 8.82 4.12 22.98
C GLN A 163 8.28 5.29 22.14
N PRO A 164 7.40 6.13 22.67
CA PRO A 164 6.67 7.14 21.90
C PRO A 164 7.58 8.13 21.18
N GLU A 165 8.71 8.53 21.75
CA GLU A 165 9.65 9.43 21.11
C GLU A 165 10.30 8.81 19.88
N ARG A 166 10.67 7.52 19.97
CA ARG A 166 11.20 6.74 18.85
C ARG A 166 10.16 6.58 17.75
N LEU A 167 8.93 6.21 18.12
CA LEU A 167 7.82 6.08 17.17
C LEU A 167 7.55 7.41 16.45
N HIS A 168 7.48 8.52 17.17
CA HIS A 168 7.32 9.85 16.57
C HIS A 168 8.49 10.23 15.64
N ALA A 169 9.72 9.82 15.95
CA ALA A 169 10.85 10.03 15.07
C ALA A 169 10.73 9.23 13.77
N ILE A 170 10.24 7.99 13.85
CA ILE A 170 9.96 7.14 12.68
C ILE A 170 8.83 7.73 11.84
N GLU A 171 7.72 8.12 12.44
CA GLU A 171 6.60 8.77 11.74
C GLU A 171 7.06 10.01 10.96
N ARG A 172 7.89 10.87 11.56
CA ARG A 172 8.46 12.04 10.86
C ARG A 172 9.34 11.63 9.69
N LYS A 173 10.14 10.57 9.83
CA LYS A 173 10.95 10.04 8.73
C LYS A 173 10.07 9.57 7.57
N VAL A 174 9.02 8.81 7.84
CA VAL A 174 8.06 8.33 6.81
C VAL A 174 7.43 9.52 6.08
N ILE A 175 6.90 10.51 6.81
CA ILE A 175 6.33 11.71 6.18
C ILE A 175 7.36 12.42 5.29
N ASN A 176 8.57 12.65 5.81
CA ASN A 176 9.62 13.33 5.05
C ASN A 176 10.02 12.55 3.78
N GLN A 177 10.00 11.22 3.81
CA GLN A 177 10.25 10.41 2.62
C GLN A 177 9.20 10.66 1.52
N TRP A 178 7.92 10.69 1.88
CA TRP A 178 6.84 10.99 0.95
C TRP A 178 6.93 12.41 0.39
N LEU A 179 7.18 13.40 1.24
CA LEU A 179 7.33 14.80 0.82
C LEU A 179 8.54 15.00 -0.09
N ASN A 180 9.67 14.34 0.23
CA ASN A 180 10.86 14.37 -0.63
C ASN A 180 10.60 13.66 -1.97
N LEU A 181 9.92 12.52 -1.98
CA LEU A 181 9.55 11.84 -3.21
C LEU A 181 8.73 12.74 -4.13
N ILE A 182 7.70 13.39 -3.59
CA ILE A 182 6.86 14.34 -4.35
C ILE A 182 7.72 15.48 -4.91
N LYS A 183 8.61 16.03 -4.10
CA LYS A 183 9.50 17.13 -4.52
C LYS A 183 10.48 16.72 -5.63
N GLU A 184 11.05 15.52 -5.52
CA GLU A 184 12.11 15.05 -6.44
C GLU A 184 11.53 14.52 -7.77
N THR A 185 10.33 13.98 -7.76
CA THR A 185 9.70 13.36 -8.94
C THR A 185 8.59 14.21 -9.55
N ASP A 186 8.19 15.30 -8.90
CA ASP A 186 7.18 16.26 -9.36
C ASP A 186 5.94 15.58 -9.99
N PRO A 187 5.22 14.70 -9.26
CA PRO A 187 4.19 13.85 -9.82
C PRO A 187 2.94 14.64 -10.22
N GLY A 188 2.33 14.29 -11.36
CA GLY A 188 1.00 14.79 -11.72
C GLY A 188 -0.05 14.34 -10.71
N TRP A 189 0.06 13.09 -10.26
CA TRP A 189 -0.85 12.47 -9.29
C TRP A 189 -0.09 11.68 -8.23
N LEU A 190 -0.62 11.66 -6.99
CA LEU A 190 -0.21 10.74 -5.95
C LEU A 190 -1.45 10.07 -5.36
N MET A 191 -1.44 8.76 -5.31
CA MET A 191 -2.57 7.96 -4.81
C MET A 191 -2.07 6.95 -3.78
N ILE A 192 -2.58 7.05 -2.56
CA ILE A 192 -2.26 6.12 -1.46
C ILE A 192 -3.56 5.61 -0.87
N SER A 193 -3.67 4.28 -0.69
CA SER A 193 -4.69 3.69 0.17
C SER A 193 -4.06 3.21 1.47
N GLN A 194 -4.74 3.43 2.60
CA GLN A 194 -4.34 2.90 3.90
C GLN A 194 -5.59 2.65 4.73
N TYR A 195 -6.12 1.45 4.67
CA TYR A 195 -7.22 0.97 5.51
C TYR A 195 -6.69 -0.03 6.55
N PRO A 196 -7.44 -0.35 7.63
CA PRO A 196 -6.99 -1.32 8.62
C PRO A 196 -6.68 -2.68 8.00
N SER A 197 -5.54 -3.27 8.33
CA SER A 197 -5.19 -4.64 7.93
C SER A 197 -5.86 -5.64 8.87
N LEU A 198 -6.55 -6.66 8.35
CA LEU A 198 -7.14 -7.73 9.16
C LEU A 198 -6.10 -8.54 9.94
N VAL A 199 -4.93 -8.74 9.33
CA VAL A 199 -3.82 -9.46 9.99
C VAL A 199 -3.37 -8.73 11.25
N LEU A 200 -3.56 -7.41 11.30
CA LEU A 200 -3.19 -6.54 12.40
C LEU A 200 -4.34 -6.23 13.39
N GLU A 201 -5.53 -6.82 13.23
CA GLU A 201 -6.69 -6.53 14.09
C GLU A 201 -6.65 -7.25 15.45
N THR A 202 -5.60 -7.99 15.76
CA THR A 202 -5.50 -8.75 17.02
C THR A 202 -4.60 -8.05 18.05
N GLY A 203 -5.19 -7.59 19.15
CA GLY A 203 -4.44 -7.14 20.31
C GLY A 203 -3.62 -5.86 20.08
N CYS A 204 -2.30 -5.93 20.32
CA CYS A 204 -1.39 -4.78 20.22
C CYS A 204 -1.20 -4.27 18.79
N THR A 205 -1.46 -5.08 17.77
CA THR A 205 -1.31 -4.69 16.36
C THR A 205 -2.39 -3.72 15.89
N LYS A 206 -3.53 -3.65 16.56
CA LYS A 206 -4.54 -2.61 16.30
C LYS A 206 -3.97 -1.19 16.44
N ALA A 207 -3.02 -1.00 17.35
CA ALA A 207 -2.34 0.28 17.51
C ALA A 207 -1.47 0.64 16.29
N LEU A 208 -0.87 -0.34 15.60
CA LEU A 208 -0.14 -0.12 14.36
C LEU A 208 -1.08 0.35 13.22
N ASN A 209 -2.25 -0.28 13.07
CA ASN A 209 -3.28 0.18 12.13
C ASN A 209 -3.65 1.64 12.39
N GLN A 210 -3.91 2.00 13.65
CA GLN A 210 -4.24 3.37 14.03
C GLN A 210 -3.08 4.34 13.74
N CYS A 211 -1.85 3.93 13.98
CA CYS A 211 -0.66 4.71 13.71
C CYS A 211 -0.51 4.98 12.20
N ALA A 212 -0.69 3.96 11.36
CA ALA A 212 -0.64 4.07 9.91
C ALA A 212 -1.76 5.00 9.36
N GLN A 213 -2.97 4.89 9.90
CA GLN A 213 -4.07 5.79 9.53
C GLN A 213 -3.79 7.24 9.96
N ASN A 214 -3.25 7.44 11.15
CA ASN A 214 -2.84 8.78 11.61
C ASN A 214 -1.75 9.37 10.70
N LEU A 215 -0.82 8.56 10.21
CA LEU A 215 0.18 8.98 9.23
C LEU A 215 -0.47 9.44 7.92
N LEU A 216 -1.46 8.71 7.42
CA LEU A 216 -2.20 9.11 6.24
C LEU A 216 -2.85 10.48 6.44
N GLN A 217 -3.47 10.73 7.60
CA GLN A 217 -4.08 12.03 7.91
C GLN A 217 -3.04 13.15 8.03
N LYS A 218 -1.86 12.87 8.60
CA LYS A 218 -0.74 13.83 8.64
C LYS A 218 -0.25 14.16 7.22
N LEU A 219 -0.09 13.17 6.33
CA LEU A 219 0.25 13.40 4.93
C LEU A 219 -0.81 14.24 4.21
N LYS A 220 -2.09 13.93 4.40
CA LYS A 220 -3.19 14.76 3.87
C LYS A 220 -3.08 16.21 4.33
N SER A 221 -2.75 16.46 5.59
CA SER A 221 -2.60 17.82 6.13
C SER A 221 -1.46 18.59 5.46
N HIS A 222 -0.35 17.92 5.10
CA HIS A 222 0.75 18.55 4.37
C HIS A 222 0.40 18.88 2.91
N LEU A 223 -0.51 18.13 2.31
CA LEU A 223 -0.87 18.22 0.88
C LEU A 223 -2.24 18.88 0.63
N GLN A 224 -2.87 19.45 1.67
CA GLN A 224 -4.28 19.87 1.69
C GLN A 224 -4.73 20.73 0.50
N HIS A 225 -3.84 21.57 -0.05
CA HIS A 225 -4.18 22.49 -1.15
C HIS A 225 -4.29 21.81 -2.53
N SER A 226 -3.85 20.57 -2.63
CA SER A 226 -3.84 19.80 -3.88
C SER A 226 -4.54 18.44 -3.75
N LEU A 227 -5.28 18.23 -2.66
CA LEU A 227 -6.07 17.00 -2.48
C LEU A 227 -7.38 17.09 -3.26
N ILE A 228 -7.76 15.96 -3.84
CA ILE A 228 -9.12 15.76 -4.33
C ILE A 228 -10.06 15.65 -3.14
N GLU A 229 -11.20 16.34 -3.21
CA GLU A 229 -12.20 16.34 -2.14
C GLU A 229 -12.65 14.91 -1.80
N GLU A 230 -12.70 14.56 -0.52
CA GLU A 230 -13.14 13.24 -0.05
C GLU A 230 -14.52 12.85 -0.57
N LYS A 231 -15.41 13.83 -0.81
CA LYS A 231 -16.74 13.61 -1.40
C LYS A 231 -16.67 13.06 -2.82
N ILE A 232 -15.72 13.56 -3.64
CA ILE A 232 -15.51 13.08 -5.01
C ILE A 232 -15.01 11.63 -4.97
N VAL A 233 -14.02 11.37 -4.13
CA VAL A 233 -13.49 10.01 -3.92
C VAL A 233 -14.61 9.08 -3.44
N GLN A 234 -15.42 9.50 -2.46
CA GLN A 234 -16.52 8.70 -1.93
C GLN A 234 -17.57 8.38 -2.99
N ASN A 235 -17.87 9.33 -3.89
CA ASN A 235 -18.83 9.08 -4.98
C ASN A 235 -18.33 7.95 -5.90
N ILE A 236 -17.04 7.91 -6.22
CA ILE A 236 -16.44 6.84 -7.03
C ILE A 236 -16.51 5.50 -6.27
N LEU A 237 -16.19 5.51 -4.99
CA LEU A 237 -16.22 4.30 -4.15
C LEU A 237 -17.63 3.74 -3.97
N ASN A 238 -18.65 4.60 -3.93
CA ASN A 238 -20.06 4.19 -3.78
C ASN A 238 -20.62 3.45 -5.02
N GLU A 239 -19.93 3.48 -6.15
CA GLU A 239 -20.30 2.68 -7.33
C GLU A 239 -20.05 1.18 -7.12
N TYR A 240 -19.26 0.84 -6.09
CA TYR A 240 -18.93 -0.54 -5.76
C TYR A 240 -19.81 -1.07 -4.63
N PRO A 241 -20.59 -2.14 -4.87
CA PRO A 241 -21.28 -2.80 -3.79
C PRO A 241 -20.26 -3.50 -2.87
N ASN A 242 -20.55 -3.48 -1.57
CA ASN A 242 -19.78 -4.28 -0.62
C ASN A 242 -20.09 -5.77 -0.88
N TYR A 243 -19.21 -6.47 -1.58
CA TYR A 243 -19.34 -7.88 -1.96
C TYR A 243 -19.11 -8.83 -0.77
N ASN A 244 -19.84 -8.67 0.34
CA ASN A 244 -19.74 -9.54 1.52
C ASN A 244 -18.34 -9.67 2.13
N PHE A 245 -17.43 -8.71 1.86
CA PHE A 245 -16.15 -8.62 2.54
C PHE A 245 -16.27 -7.95 3.93
N ASP A 246 -17.48 -7.93 4.48
CA ASP A 246 -17.84 -7.43 5.80
C ASP A 246 -17.12 -6.10 6.19
N LEU A 247 -16.35 -6.14 7.26
CA LEU A 247 -15.67 -4.95 7.79
C LEU A 247 -14.63 -4.37 6.83
N LEU A 248 -13.86 -5.22 6.13
CA LEU A 248 -12.81 -4.75 5.21
C LEU A 248 -13.37 -4.07 3.97
N GLY A 249 -14.45 -4.61 3.42
CA GLY A 249 -15.13 -3.99 2.29
C GLY A 249 -15.59 -2.58 2.63
N ASN A 250 -16.13 -2.36 3.83
CA ASN A 250 -16.53 -1.04 4.31
C ASN A 250 -15.33 -0.11 4.49
N GLU A 251 -14.20 -0.60 4.98
CA GLU A 251 -13.00 0.20 5.20
C GLU A 251 -12.34 0.62 3.88
N VAL A 252 -12.22 -0.28 2.90
CA VAL A 252 -11.64 0.07 1.59
C VAL A 252 -12.54 1.03 0.81
N LEU A 253 -13.86 0.96 1.01
CA LEU A 253 -14.84 1.87 0.40
C LEU A 253 -15.02 3.19 1.15
N ASN A 254 -14.26 3.44 2.20
CA ASN A 254 -14.28 4.68 2.96
C ASN A 254 -13.22 5.65 2.42
N SER A 255 -13.66 6.79 1.88
CA SER A 255 -12.77 7.81 1.30
C SER A 255 -11.71 8.37 2.28
N LYS A 256 -11.95 8.28 3.59
CA LYS A 256 -10.98 8.69 4.61
C LYS A 256 -9.69 7.86 4.55
N ASN A 257 -9.76 6.63 4.06
CA ASN A 257 -8.64 5.71 3.93
C ASN A 257 -7.87 5.89 2.61
N TRP A 258 -8.21 6.92 1.82
CA TRP A 258 -7.55 7.26 0.56
C TRP A 258 -6.97 8.65 0.60
N LEU A 259 -5.76 8.81 0.11
CA LEU A 259 -5.14 10.09 -0.22
C LEU A 259 -5.03 10.14 -1.74
N ILE A 260 -5.67 11.13 -2.35
CA ILE A 260 -5.56 11.39 -3.79
C ILE A 260 -5.18 12.86 -3.95
N TYR A 261 -3.97 13.07 -4.41
CA TYR A 261 -3.38 14.36 -4.69
C TYR A 261 -3.31 14.56 -6.21
N CYS A 262 -3.60 15.77 -6.66
CA CYS A 262 -3.42 16.20 -8.03
C CYS A 262 -2.64 17.51 -8.04
N LYS A 263 -1.55 17.55 -8.80
CA LYS A 263 -0.79 18.78 -9.02
C LYS A 263 -1.68 19.76 -9.81
N GLN A 264 -1.87 20.94 -9.26
CA GLN A 264 -2.60 22.05 -9.89
C GLN A 264 -1.73 22.78 -10.91
#